data_7eed4a36e8b80364b3e567e502ad6dde
#
_entry.id   7eed4a36e8b80364b3e567e502ad6dde
#
_cell.length_a   1.000
_cell.length_b   1.000
_cell.length_c   1.000
_cell.angle_alpha   90.00
_cell.angle_beta   90.00
_cell.angle_gamma   90.00
#
_symmetry.space_group_name_H-M   'P 1'
#
loop_
_entity.id
_entity.type
_entity.pdbx_description
1 polymer ?
#
loop_
_entity_poly.entity_id
_entity_poly.type
_entity_poly.pdbx_seq_one_letter_code
_entity_poly.pdbx_strand_id
1 'polypeptide(L)'
;MKIKKKIVLIGMMGSGKSTIGALLSKKINMKFIDLDQKIETIEKQTISQIFKLKGEKYFRTIEVKTILSLLDSKDKELVLSLGGGSILDEKVRKNVKDNSLSFWLNWKPSTIIKRIRKSSKRPLIQGLN
;
A
#
# COMPACT_ATOMS: atom_id res chain seq x y z
N MET A 1 -15.85 4.48 17.79
CA MET A 1 -14.42 4.52 18.11
C MET A 1 -13.62 4.72 16.82
N LYS A 2 -12.85 5.77 16.79
CA LYS A 2 -12.04 6.08 15.62
C LYS A 2 -10.79 5.22 15.63
N ILE A 3 -10.70 4.30 14.70
CA ILE A 3 -9.53 3.45 14.59
C ILE A 3 -8.47 4.20 13.79
N LYS A 4 -7.45 4.67 14.48
CA LYS A 4 -6.30 5.29 13.84
C LYS A 4 -5.37 4.18 13.33
N LYS A 5 -5.75 3.55 12.23
CA LYS A 5 -4.94 2.49 11.67
C LYS A 5 -4.56 2.81 10.23
N LYS A 6 -3.38 2.39 9.89
CA LYS A 6 -2.93 2.39 8.53
C LYS A 6 -3.43 1.14 7.85
N ILE A 7 -3.85 1.26 6.61
CA ILE A 7 -4.28 0.14 5.79
C ILE A 7 -3.22 -0.11 4.74
N VAL A 8 -2.78 -1.35 4.62
CA VAL A 8 -1.76 -1.73 3.65
C VAL A 8 -2.35 -2.71 2.66
N LEU A 9 -2.29 -2.36 1.38
CA LEU A 9 -2.72 -3.22 0.28
C LEU A 9 -1.49 -3.85 -0.34
N ILE A 10 -1.45 -5.16 -0.40
CA ILE A 10 -0.32 -5.90 -0.93
C ILE A 10 -0.79 -6.70 -2.14
N GLY A 11 -0.04 -6.63 -3.23
CA GLY A 11 -0.40 -7.39 -4.41
C GLY A 11 0.65 -7.26 -5.48
N MET A 12 0.62 -8.19 -6.43
CA MET A 12 1.54 -8.18 -7.55
C MET A 12 1.15 -7.11 -8.57
N MET A 13 2.09 -6.79 -9.46
CA MET A 13 1.83 -5.91 -10.58
C MET A 13 0.63 -6.44 -11.38
N GLY A 14 -0.28 -5.55 -11.73
CA GLY A 14 -1.49 -5.93 -12.46
C GLY A 14 -2.65 -6.39 -11.59
N SER A 15 -2.50 -6.42 -10.27
CA SER A 15 -3.60 -6.77 -9.37
C SER A 15 -4.61 -5.63 -9.15
N GLY A 16 -4.32 -4.44 -9.71
CA GLY A 16 -5.22 -3.30 -9.57
C GLY A 16 -5.10 -2.55 -8.24
N LYS A 17 -3.98 -2.69 -7.54
CA LYS A 17 -3.76 -2.03 -6.25
C LYS A 17 -4.02 -0.54 -6.27
N SER A 18 -3.52 0.15 -7.28
CA SER A 18 -3.67 1.61 -7.37
C SER A 18 -5.12 2.02 -7.50
N THR A 19 -5.88 1.35 -8.35
CA THR A 19 -7.30 1.63 -8.54
C THR A 19 -8.09 1.31 -7.28
N ILE A 20 -7.83 0.15 -6.69
CA ILE A 20 -8.50 -0.29 -5.46
C ILE A 20 -8.17 0.63 -4.31
N GLY A 21 -6.89 0.98 -4.15
CA GLY A 21 -6.44 1.87 -3.10
C GLY A 21 -7.08 3.24 -3.18
N ALA A 22 -7.18 3.79 -4.39
CA ALA A 22 -7.82 5.08 -4.60
C ALA A 22 -9.31 5.05 -4.24
N LEU A 23 -10.02 3.99 -4.66
CA LEU A 23 -11.43 3.82 -4.34
C LEU A 23 -11.65 3.64 -2.84
N LEU A 24 -10.85 2.79 -2.22
CA LEU A 24 -10.95 2.52 -0.79
C LEU A 24 -10.69 3.77 0.04
N SER A 25 -9.60 4.48 -0.25
CA SER A 25 -9.23 5.68 0.48
C SER A 25 -10.30 6.76 0.40
N LYS A 26 -10.91 6.90 -0.78
CA LYS A 26 -12.00 7.84 -0.98
C LYS A 26 -13.23 7.46 -0.15
N LYS A 27 -13.57 6.17 -0.09
CA LYS A 27 -14.72 5.69 0.65
C LYS A 27 -14.58 5.85 2.16
N ILE A 28 -13.38 5.62 2.69
CA ILE A 28 -13.13 5.72 4.13
C ILE A 28 -12.49 7.05 4.53
N ASN A 29 -12.36 7.96 3.57
CA ASN A 29 -11.80 9.30 3.78
C ASN A 29 -10.40 9.27 4.38
N MET A 30 -9.52 8.48 3.79
CA MET A 30 -8.12 8.39 4.15
C MET A 30 -7.24 8.71 2.96
N LYS A 31 -6.03 9.21 3.22
CA LYS A 31 -5.07 9.51 2.17
C LYS A 31 -4.56 8.21 1.54
N PHE A 32 -4.44 8.20 0.21
CA PHE A 32 -3.85 7.07 -0.52
C PHE A 32 -2.42 7.37 -0.92
N ILE A 33 -1.52 6.44 -0.67
CA ILE A 33 -0.13 6.52 -1.10
C ILE A 33 0.22 5.22 -1.83
N ASP A 34 0.65 5.37 -3.08
CA ASP A 34 1.27 4.28 -3.84
C ASP A 34 2.76 4.36 -3.58
N LEU A 35 3.35 3.30 -3.05
CA LEU A 35 4.76 3.31 -2.66
C LEU A 35 5.71 3.59 -3.82
N ASP A 36 5.49 2.93 -4.95
CA ASP A 36 6.36 3.13 -6.12
C ASP A 36 6.33 4.58 -6.57
N GLN A 37 5.16 5.18 -6.62
CA GLN A 37 4.98 6.58 -6.98
C GLN A 37 5.68 7.50 -5.97
N LYS A 38 5.59 7.17 -4.70
CA LYS A 38 6.24 7.93 -3.64
C LYS A 38 7.76 7.91 -3.80
N ILE A 39 8.32 6.73 -4.09
CA ILE A 39 9.76 6.57 -4.31
C ILE A 39 10.19 7.37 -5.54
N GLU A 40 9.45 7.28 -6.63
CA GLU A 40 9.77 8.05 -7.85
C GLU A 40 9.77 9.54 -7.58
N THR A 41 8.85 10.02 -6.77
CA THR A 41 8.80 11.44 -6.40
C THR A 41 10.01 11.85 -5.55
N ILE A 42 10.36 11.04 -4.56
CA ILE A 42 11.49 11.32 -3.67
C ILE A 42 12.81 11.30 -4.45
N GLU A 43 13.00 10.27 -5.27
CA GLU A 43 14.25 10.08 -6.02
C GLU A 43 14.32 10.93 -7.29
N LYS A 44 13.22 11.50 -7.73
CA LYS A 44 13.11 12.26 -8.98
C LYS A 44 13.54 11.43 -10.19
N GLN A 45 13.26 10.14 -10.14
CA GLN A 45 13.59 9.17 -11.19
C GLN A 45 12.51 8.10 -11.21
N THR A 46 12.30 7.48 -12.37
CA THR A 46 11.42 6.33 -12.47
C THR A 46 12.07 5.13 -11.80
N ILE A 47 11.24 4.17 -11.39
CA ILE A 47 11.75 2.91 -10.80
C ILE A 47 12.75 2.25 -11.76
N SER A 48 12.42 2.23 -13.05
CA SER A 48 13.31 1.68 -14.08
C SER A 48 14.66 2.37 -14.10
N GLN A 49 14.68 3.69 -13.99
CA GLN A 49 15.93 4.47 -13.96
C GLN A 49 16.73 4.18 -12.70
N ILE A 50 16.06 4.05 -11.56
CA ILE A 50 16.72 3.72 -10.29
C ILE A 50 17.43 2.37 -10.40
N PHE A 51 16.74 1.35 -10.90
CA PHE A 51 17.34 0.03 -11.12
C PHE A 51 18.54 0.09 -12.05
N LYS A 52 18.42 0.81 -13.16
CA LYS A 52 19.48 0.92 -14.15
C LYS A 52 20.71 1.67 -13.65
N LEU A 53 20.48 2.77 -12.92
CA LEU A 53 21.57 3.65 -12.49
C LEU A 53 22.18 3.26 -11.15
N LYS A 54 21.37 2.75 -10.23
CA LYS A 54 21.79 2.49 -8.85
C LYS A 54 21.64 1.03 -8.41
N GLY A 55 20.92 0.23 -9.16
CA GLY A 55 20.79 -1.20 -8.93
C GLY A 55 19.66 -1.58 -7.98
N GLU A 56 19.36 -2.89 -7.95
CA GLU A 56 18.28 -3.44 -7.17
C GLU A 56 18.48 -3.25 -5.67
N LYS A 57 19.70 -3.46 -5.18
CA LYS A 57 20.02 -3.35 -3.76
C LYS A 57 19.71 -1.95 -3.23
N TYR A 58 20.08 -0.94 -3.99
CA TYR A 58 19.79 0.45 -3.64
C TYR A 58 18.28 0.68 -3.58
N PHE A 59 17.56 0.20 -4.59
CA PHE A 59 16.11 0.33 -4.64
C PHE A 59 15.46 -0.32 -3.41
N ARG A 60 15.86 -1.55 -3.07
CA ARG A 60 15.30 -2.26 -1.92
C ARG A 60 15.58 -1.53 -0.61
N THR A 61 16.75 -0.93 -0.47
CA THR A 61 17.10 -0.14 0.71
C THR A 61 16.18 1.08 0.84
N ILE A 62 15.97 1.81 -0.24
CA ILE A 62 15.09 2.99 -0.27
C ILE A 62 13.64 2.57 -0.01
N GLU A 63 13.22 1.47 -0.62
CA GLU A 63 11.87 0.93 -0.45
C GLU A 63 11.57 0.63 1.02
N VAL A 64 12.44 -0.13 1.68
CA VAL A 64 12.29 -0.48 3.10
C VAL A 64 12.26 0.78 3.95
N LYS A 65 13.18 1.68 3.75
CA LYS A 65 13.27 2.94 4.51
C LYS A 65 12.00 3.76 4.37
N THR A 66 11.48 3.88 3.16
CA THR A 66 10.27 4.65 2.87
C THR A 66 9.06 4.03 3.54
N ILE A 67 8.91 2.70 3.43
CA ILE A 67 7.80 1.98 4.06
C ILE A 67 7.81 2.17 5.57
N LEU A 68 8.96 1.93 6.20
CA LEU A 68 9.07 2.06 7.66
C LEU A 68 8.76 3.47 8.13
N SER A 69 9.23 4.47 7.40
CA SER A 69 8.94 5.87 7.72
C SER A 69 7.44 6.15 7.66
N LEU A 70 6.76 5.65 6.63
CA LEU A 70 5.31 5.85 6.49
C LEU A 70 4.51 5.12 7.57
N LEU A 71 4.92 3.90 7.91
CA LEU A 71 4.21 3.11 8.92
C LEU A 71 4.47 3.60 10.34
N ASP A 72 5.63 4.18 10.61
CA ASP A 72 5.98 4.70 11.94
C ASP A 72 5.38 6.06 12.25
N SER A 73 4.79 6.71 11.26
CA SER A 73 4.12 8.00 11.47
C SER A 73 2.86 7.80 12.31
N LYS A 74 2.89 8.26 13.55
CA LYS A 74 1.83 8.00 14.54
C LYS A 74 0.51 8.71 14.24
N ASP A 75 0.56 9.83 13.54
CA ASP A 75 -0.60 10.70 13.39
C ASP A 75 -1.30 10.59 12.03
N LYS A 76 -0.83 9.73 11.15
CA LYS A 76 -1.39 9.66 9.81
C LYS A 76 -2.20 8.39 9.59
N GLU A 77 -3.47 8.59 9.28
CA GLU A 77 -4.31 7.55 8.74
C GLU A 77 -4.06 7.52 7.24
N LEU A 78 -3.65 6.38 6.70
CA LEU A 78 -3.39 6.28 5.28
C LEU A 78 -3.63 4.87 4.75
N VAL A 79 -3.90 4.81 3.45
CA VAL A 79 -3.95 3.57 2.68
C VAL A 79 -2.66 3.52 1.86
N LEU A 80 -1.85 2.52 2.11
CA LEU A 80 -0.55 2.34 1.47
C LEU A 80 -0.57 1.13 0.56
N SER A 81 -0.21 1.31 -0.69
CA SER A 81 -0.13 0.23 -1.67
C SER A 81 1.33 -0.22 -1.82
N LEU A 82 1.59 -1.50 -1.58
CA LEU A 82 2.91 -2.12 -1.68
C LEU A 82 2.93 -3.22 -2.72
N GLY A 83 4.06 -3.38 -3.40
CA GLY A 83 4.29 -4.54 -4.23
C GLY A 83 4.60 -5.78 -3.40
N GLY A 84 4.39 -6.97 -3.98
CA GLY A 84 4.66 -8.24 -3.30
C GLY A 84 6.11 -8.41 -2.87
N GLY A 85 7.05 -7.80 -3.58
CA GLY A 85 8.47 -7.87 -3.23
C GLY A 85 8.83 -7.15 -1.94
N SER A 86 8.07 -6.11 -1.58
CA SER A 86 8.32 -5.35 -0.36
C SER A 86 8.17 -6.18 0.91
N ILE A 87 7.24 -7.13 0.89
CA ILE A 87 6.92 -7.94 2.07
C ILE A 87 7.95 -9.04 2.34
N LEU A 88 8.90 -9.23 1.43
CA LEU A 88 9.98 -10.17 1.63
C LEU A 88 10.97 -9.70 2.69
N ASP A 89 11.04 -8.38 2.91
CA ASP A 89 11.86 -7.85 3.98
C ASP A 89 11.20 -8.12 5.34
N GLU A 90 11.96 -8.67 6.25
CA GLU A 90 11.45 -9.07 7.57
C GLU A 90 10.98 -7.89 8.40
N LYS A 91 11.71 -6.77 8.37
CA LYS A 91 11.34 -5.56 9.13
C LYS A 91 10.05 -4.97 8.62
N VAL A 92 9.87 -4.93 7.30
CA VAL A 92 8.64 -4.46 6.68
C VAL A 92 7.48 -5.35 7.09
N ARG A 93 7.66 -6.66 6.96
CA ARG A 93 6.62 -7.64 7.27
C ARG A 93 6.16 -7.52 8.73
N LYS A 94 7.10 -7.41 9.65
CA LYS A 94 6.78 -7.25 11.07
C LYS A 94 6.03 -5.95 11.33
N ASN A 95 6.50 -4.85 10.76
CA ASN A 95 5.88 -3.54 10.97
C ASN A 95 4.47 -3.50 10.40
N VAL A 96 4.28 -4.07 9.21
CA VAL A 96 2.96 -4.16 8.59
C VAL A 96 2.01 -4.93 9.50
N LYS A 97 2.47 -6.07 10.02
CA LYS A 97 1.66 -6.90 10.91
C LYS A 97 1.29 -6.17 12.20
N ASP A 98 2.22 -5.47 12.80
CA ASP A 98 2.04 -4.85 14.12
C ASP A 98 1.31 -3.50 14.05
N ASN A 99 1.48 -2.73 12.98
CA ASN A 99 1.05 -1.35 12.92
C ASN A 99 0.03 -1.02 11.84
N SER A 100 -0.47 -2.04 11.14
CA SER A 100 -1.43 -1.80 10.06
C SER A 100 -2.42 -2.94 9.93
N LEU A 101 -3.47 -2.67 9.18
CA LEU A 101 -4.41 -3.67 8.73
C LEU A 101 -4.06 -3.97 7.28
N SER A 102 -3.63 -5.19 6.99
CA SER A 102 -3.14 -5.54 5.67
C SER A 102 -4.09 -6.45 4.92
N PHE A 103 -4.19 -6.24 3.62
CA PHE A 103 -5.00 -7.04 2.71
C PHE A 103 -4.17 -7.47 1.51
N TRP A 104 -4.24 -8.76 1.17
CA TRP A 104 -3.60 -9.30 -0.02
C TRP A 104 -4.62 -9.33 -1.16
N LEU A 105 -4.26 -8.67 -2.25
CA LEU A 105 -5.14 -8.59 -3.42
C LEU A 105 -4.78 -9.70 -4.41
N ASN A 106 -5.47 -10.81 -4.30
CA ASN A 106 -5.31 -11.95 -5.20
C ASN A 106 -6.57 -12.23 -6.04
N TRP A 107 -7.54 -11.32 -5.97
CA TRP A 107 -8.74 -11.41 -6.77
C TRP A 107 -8.62 -10.57 -8.03
N LYS A 108 -9.49 -10.83 -9.01
CA LYS A 108 -9.56 -9.97 -10.18
C LYS A 108 -9.93 -8.55 -9.78
N PRO A 109 -9.24 -7.53 -10.29
CA PRO A 109 -9.51 -6.13 -9.93
C PRO A 109 -10.97 -5.74 -10.07
N SER A 110 -11.63 -6.18 -11.14
CA SER A 110 -13.05 -5.88 -11.37
C SER A 110 -13.95 -6.38 -10.26
N THR A 111 -13.67 -7.56 -9.71
CA THR A 111 -14.44 -8.15 -8.61
C THR A 111 -14.28 -7.32 -7.34
N ILE A 112 -13.05 -6.91 -7.02
CA ILE A 112 -12.76 -6.12 -5.83
C ILE A 112 -13.40 -4.75 -5.93
N ILE A 113 -13.28 -4.10 -7.08
CA ILE A 113 -13.88 -2.79 -7.33
C ILE A 113 -15.40 -2.85 -7.16
N LYS A 114 -16.03 -3.89 -7.71
CA LYS A 114 -17.47 -4.10 -7.57
C LYS A 114 -17.89 -4.22 -6.10
N ARG A 115 -17.12 -4.97 -5.31
CA ARG A 115 -17.39 -5.12 -3.88
C ARG A 115 -17.24 -3.81 -3.12
N ILE A 116 -16.21 -3.03 -3.41
CA ILE A 116 -16.01 -1.72 -2.79
C ILE A 116 -17.20 -0.82 -3.07
N ARG A 117 -17.69 -0.79 -4.31
CA ARG A 117 -18.83 0.03 -4.70
C ARG A 117 -20.13 -0.39 -4.03
N LYS A 118 -20.31 -1.69 -3.80
CA LYS A 118 -21.50 -2.22 -3.14
C LYS A 118 -21.50 -2.01 -1.63
N SER A 119 -20.33 -1.84 -1.03
CA SER A 119 -20.18 -1.73 0.43
C SER A 119 -20.39 -0.31 0.92
N SER A 120 -21.47 0.36 0.48
CA SER A 120 -21.74 1.73 0.89
C SER A 120 -22.25 1.87 2.34
N LYS A 121 -22.83 0.82 2.90
CA LYS A 121 -23.42 0.83 4.23
C LYS A 121 -22.60 0.12 5.30
N ARG A 122 -21.51 -0.53 4.92
CA ARG A 122 -20.65 -1.26 5.86
C ARG A 122 -19.21 -0.83 5.72
N PRO A 123 -18.43 -0.85 6.81
CA PRO A 123 -17.01 -0.62 6.70
C PRO A 123 -16.40 -1.60 5.72
N LEU A 124 -15.65 -1.11 4.73
CA LEU A 124 -15.04 -1.94 3.70
C LEU A 124 -14.10 -2.99 4.28
N ILE A 125 -13.49 -2.67 5.40
CA ILE A 125 -12.59 -3.56 6.12
C ILE A 125 -13.29 -4.87 6.49
N GLN A 126 -14.53 -4.81 6.89
CA GLN A 126 -15.31 -6.02 7.23
C GLN A 126 -15.72 -6.81 6.00
N GLY A 127 -15.90 -6.14 4.88
CA GLY A 127 -16.27 -6.80 3.63
C GLY A 127 -15.13 -7.48 2.91
N LEU A 128 -13.89 -7.15 3.27
CA LEU A 128 -12.69 -7.69 2.64
C LEU A 128 -12.05 -8.81 3.45
N ASN A 129 -12.53 -9.07 4.62
CA ASN A 129 -12.04 -10.18 5.45
C ASN A 129 -12.63 -11.51 5.03
#